data_74df4e63da83aa05e3c2c5cba8a37f1b
#
_entry.id   74df4e63da83aa05e3c2c5cba8a37f1b
#
_cell.length_a   1.000
_cell.length_b   1.000
_cell.length_c   1.000
_cell.angle_alpha   90.00
_cell.angle_beta   90.00
_cell.angle_gamma   90.00
#
_symmetry.space_group_name_H-M   'P 1'
#
loop_
_entity.id
_entity.type
_entity.pdbx_description
1 polymer ?
#
loop_
_entity_poly.entity_id
_entity_poly.type
_entity_poly.pdbx_seq_one_letter_code
_entity_poly.pdbx_strand_id
1 'polypeptide(L)'
;MSEDKLLTEWLNTNCGFFYRAGKQLEEYDTPYQHLEVYDTPEVGRLFRLDGCFMTSEKEEFFYHENLIHPAAIAHPAPRKALIIGGGDGGSSEELLKHAGIESVILVELDQAVVDISKKYFHAVHQNVFDDPRLKLHIADGMTFVRETRERFDLIALDLPDPIGPATELYTAEFFASCRRVLNPGGALSLHVGSPISRPDRVRDNIVNLKKVFRIVRPYLVYIPLYGSLWGMACVSDSLDPQTLAPEEVERVLKDRRIADLRYYNGHTHQAVFALPNFVRRIT
;
A
#
# COMPACT_ATOMS: atom_id res chain seq x y z
N MET A 1 28.73 -15.16 -21.03
CA MET A 1 28.08 -15.31 -19.71
C MET A 1 27.86 -13.89 -19.22
N SER A 2 26.64 -13.38 -19.21
CA SER A 2 26.37 -12.07 -18.58
C SER A 2 26.71 -12.22 -17.12
N GLU A 3 27.56 -11.33 -16.57
CA GLU A 3 27.74 -11.25 -15.13
C GLU A 3 26.36 -11.14 -14.49
N ASP A 4 26.09 -12.02 -13.50
CA ASP A 4 24.86 -12.04 -12.76
C ASP A 4 24.70 -10.70 -12.01
N LYS A 5 23.99 -9.75 -12.58
CA LYS A 5 23.71 -8.45 -11.94
C LYS A 5 22.89 -8.70 -10.68
N LEU A 6 23.36 -8.22 -9.54
CA LEU A 6 22.61 -8.23 -8.30
C LEU A 6 21.93 -6.88 -8.15
N LEU A 7 20.60 -6.92 -7.99
CA LEU A 7 19.77 -5.76 -7.67
C LEU A 7 19.74 -5.63 -6.15
N THR A 8 20.45 -4.67 -5.60
CA THR A 8 20.56 -4.49 -4.15
C THR A 8 19.66 -3.36 -3.68
N GLU A 9 18.98 -3.58 -2.56
CA GLU A 9 18.33 -2.53 -1.79
C GLU A 9 18.89 -2.46 -0.38
N TRP A 10 19.17 -1.25 0.09
CA TRP A 10 19.68 -0.99 1.43
C TRP A 10 18.55 -0.55 2.36
N LEU A 11 18.22 -1.39 3.34
CA LEU A 11 17.24 -1.08 4.39
C LEU A 11 17.77 -0.03 5.39
N ASN A 12 19.07 -0.03 5.60
CA ASN A 12 19.81 0.96 6.37
C ASN A 12 21.29 0.95 5.95
N THR A 13 22.15 1.71 6.63
CA THR A 13 23.59 1.83 6.29
C THR A 13 24.38 0.53 6.39
N ASN A 14 23.87 -0.49 7.07
CA ASN A 14 24.61 -1.72 7.40
C ASN A 14 23.92 -3.00 6.94
N CYS A 15 22.68 -2.91 6.48
CA CYS A 15 21.88 -4.09 6.14
C CYS A 15 21.07 -3.82 4.87
N GLY A 16 21.06 -4.78 3.98
CA GLY A 16 20.29 -4.77 2.76
C GLY A 16 20.04 -6.19 2.27
N PHE A 17 19.41 -6.32 1.17
CA PHE A 17 19.14 -7.60 0.51
C PHE A 17 19.23 -7.42 -1.00
N PHE A 18 19.16 -8.52 -1.73
CA PHE A 18 19.30 -8.47 -3.18
C PHE A 18 18.47 -9.54 -3.87
N TYR A 19 18.12 -9.23 -5.10
CA TYR A 19 17.63 -10.22 -6.07
C TYR A 19 18.61 -10.36 -7.22
N ARG A 20 18.69 -11.56 -7.79
CA ARG A 20 19.44 -11.77 -9.03
C ARG A 20 18.60 -11.25 -10.20
N ALA A 21 19.14 -10.32 -10.94
CA ALA A 21 18.54 -9.86 -12.17
C ALA A 21 18.64 -10.93 -13.26
N GLY A 22 17.58 -11.07 -14.05
CA GLY A 22 17.67 -11.67 -15.36
C GLY A 22 17.91 -10.56 -16.41
N LYS A 23 16.90 -10.26 -17.21
CA LYS A 23 16.97 -9.24 -18.25
C LYS A 23 16.45 -7.90 -17.75
N GLN A 24 17.20 -6.83 -17.98
CA GLN A 24 16.69 -5.47 -17.85
C GLN A 24 15.73 -5.18 -19.00
N LEU A 25 14.52 -4.75 -18.67
CA LEU A 25 13.45 -4.48 -19.64
C LEU A 25 13.30 -3.00 -19.96
N GLU A 26 13.40 -2.15 -18.90
CA GLU A 26 13.34 -0.69 -19.00
C GLU A 26 14.26 -0.05 -17.95
N GLU A 27 14.78 1.13 -18.30
CA GLU A 27 15.52 2.01 -17.38
C GLU A 27 15.51 3.43 -17.94
N TYR A 28 15.01 4.38 -17.18
CA TYR A 28 15.07 5.81 -17.51
C TYR A 28 14.70 6.69 -16.34
N ASP A 29 15.08 7.97 -16.43
CA ASP A 29 14.75 8.99 -15.46
C ASP A 29 13.46 9.71 -15.87
N THR A 30 12.61 10.01 -14.88
CA THR A 30 11.50 10.94 -15.00
C THR A 30 11.84 12.24 -14.26
N PRO A 31 10.99 13.26 -14.33
CA PRO A 31 11.16 14.44 -13.49
C PRO A 31 11.11 14.17 -11.98
N TYR A 32 10.63 12.99 -11.57
CA TYR A 32 10.36 12.65 -10.19
C TYR A 32 11.32 11.60 -9.62
N GLN A 33 11.74 10.62 -10.43
CA GLN A 33 12.44 9.43 -9.95
C GLN A 33 13.12 8.65 -11.07
N HIS A 34 14.03 7.76 -10.70
CA HIS A 34 14.66 6.79 -11.60
C HIS A 34 13.87 5.50 -11.61
N LEU A 35 13.43 5.06 -12.80
CA LEU A 35 12.65 3.84 -13.01
C LEU A 35 13.50 2.72 -13.59
N GLU A 36 13.31 1.50 -13.06
CA GLU A 36 13.91 0.29 -13.59
C GLU A 36 12.90 -0.86 -13.59
N VAL A 37 12.88 -1.64 -14.66
CA VAL A 37 12.10 -2.89 -14.74
C VAL A 37 13.02 -4.03 -15.14
N TYR A 38 12.97 -5.11 -14.38
CA TYR A 38 13.73 -6.31 -14.63
C TYR A 38 12.83 -7.54 -14.74
N ASP A 39 13.21 -8.46 -15.62
CA ASP A 39 12.75 -9.84 -15.54
C ASP A 39 13.67 -10.59 -14.57
N THR A 40 13.10 -11.31 -13.62
CA THR A 40 13.86 -12.03 -12.58
C THR A 40 13.41 -13.49 -12.49
N PRO A 41 14.31 -14.43 -12.19
CA PRO A 41 13.95 -15.84 -12.05
C PRO A 41 12.98 -16.09 -10.87
N GLU A 42 13.17 -15.37 -9.76
CA GLU A 42 12.48 -15.63 -8.50
C GLU A 42 11.09 -14.98 -8.46
N VAL A 43 11.00 -13.66 -8.67
CA VAL A 43 9.77 -12.90 -8.42
C VAL A 43 9.03 -12.50 -9.70
N GLY A 44 9.47 -12.96 -10.87
CA GLY A 44 8.94 -12.54 -12.17
C GLY A 44 9.41 -11.13 -12.52
N ARG A 45 8.56 -10.33 -13.13
CA ARG A 45 8.88 -8.92 -13.38
C ARG A 45 8.95 -8.17 -12.08
N LEU A 46 9.99 -7.36 -11.96
CA LEU A 46 10.34 -6.59 -10.75
C LEU A 46 10.44 -5.11 -11.13
N PHE A 47 9.73 -4.27 -10.41
CA PHE A 47 9.74 -2.82 -10.56
C PHE A 47 10.55 -2.17 -9.45
N ARG A 48 11.41 -1.23 -9.82
CA ARG A 48 12.22 -0.44 -8.89
C ARG A 48 12.06 1.05 -9.16
N LEU A 49 12.03 1.83 -8.09
CA LEU A 49 12.10 3.29 -8.11
C LEU A 49 13.25 3.74 -7.21
N ASP A 50 14.16 4.56 -7.74
CA ASP A 50 15.33 5.06 -7.02
C ASP A 50 16.13 3.96 -6.32
N GLY A 51 16.19 2.78 -6.93
CA GLY A 51 16.88 1.61 -6.39
C GLY A 51 16.11 0.81 -5.34
N CYS A 52 14.91 1.22 -4.94
CA CYS A 52 14.04 0.48 -4.03
C CYS A 52 13.11 -0.46 -4.78
N PHE A 53 12.83 -1.64 -4.23
CA PHE A 53 11.88 -2.57 -4.80
C PHE A 53 10.46 -2.14 -4.48
N MET A 54 9.63 -1.90 -5.51
CA MET A 54 8.26 -1.42 -5.35
C MET A 54 7.25 -2.55 -5.44
N THR A 55 7.21 -3.25 -6.57
CA THR A 55 6.27 -4.35 -6.79
C THR A 55 6.88 -5.45 -7.65
N SER A 56 6.30 -6.65 -7.57
CA SER A 56 6.66 -7.79 -8.42
C SER A 56 5.46 -8.65 -8.74
N GLU A 57 5.49 -9.34 -9.89
CA GLU A 57 4.36 -10.16 -10.35
C GLU A 57 3.95 -11.28 -9.38
N LYS A 58 4.92 -11.84 -8.65
CA LYS A 58 4.65 -13.01 -7.80
C LYS A 58 4.37 -12.67 -6.33
N GLU A 59 4.77 -11.49 -5.85
CA GLU A 59 4.76 -11.18 -4.40
C GLU A 59 3.99 -9.93 -4.03
N GLU A 60 3.40 -9.21 -4.99
CA GLU A 60 2.64 -7.96 -4.75
C GLU A 60 1.49 -8.14 -3.74
N PHE A 61 0.84 -9.30 -3.73
CA PHE A 61 -0.32 -9.59 -2.89
C PHE A 61 -0.01 -9.56 -1.38
N PHE A 62 1.24 -9.82 -0.99
CA PHE A 62 1.64 -9.67 0.42
C PHE A 62 1.42 -8.23 0.90
N TYR A 63 1.64 -7.26 0.02
CA TYR A 63 1.46 -5.85 0.31
C TYR A 63 0.01 -5.41 0.08
N HIS A 64 -0.52 -5.56 -1.13
CA HIS A 64 -1.79 -4.96 -1.53
C HIS A 64 -2.98 -5.54 -0.77
N GLU A 65 -3.08 -6.85 -0.61
CA GLU A 65 -4.16 -7.45 0.18
C GLU A 65 -4.15 -6.93 1.62
N ASN A 66 -2.97 -6.77 2.22
CA ASN A 66 -2.86 -6.29 3.59
C ASN A 66 -3.02 -4.78 3.72
N LEU A 67 -2.73 -3.99 2.69
CA LEU A 67 -3.01 -2.56 2.71
C LEU A 67 -4.51 -2.28 2.63
N ILE A 68 -5.24 -3.06 1.85
CA ILE A 68 -6.63 -2.77 1.49
C ILE A 68 -7.64 -3.47 2.40
N HIS A 69 -7.53 -4.79 2.55
CA HIS A 69 -8.62 -5.56 3.15
C HIS A 69 -8.89 -5.28 4.62
N PRO A 70 -7.90 -5.01 5.52
CA PRO A 70 -8.23 -4.73 6.91
C PRO A 70 -9.22 -3.59 7.10
N ALA A 71 -9.04 -2.48 6.37
CA ALA A 71 -9.95 -1.34 6.41
C ALA A 71 -11.26 -1.62 5.66
N ALA A 72 -11.16 -2.20 4.45
CA ALA A 72 -12.32 -2.44 3.60
C ALA A 72 -13.30 -3.46 4.18
N ILE A 73 -12.79 -4.53 4.83
CA ILE A 73 -13.62 -5.55 5.48
C ILE A 73 -14.26 -4.99 6.75
N ALA A 74 -13.54 -4.18 7.53
CA ALA A 74 -14.07 -3.58 8.74
C ALA A 74 -15.15 -2.51 8.45
N HIS A 75 -15.11 -1.86 7.31
CA HIS A 75 -16.13 -0.89 6.93
C HIS A 75 -17.42 -1.60 6.49
N PRO A 76 -18.59 -1.27 7.05
CA PRO A 76 -19.83 -2.03 6.81
C PRO A 76 -20.27 -2.03 5.34
N ALA A 77 -20.11 -0.92 4.63
CA ALA A 77 -20.52 -0.78 3.23
C ALA A 77 -19.70 0.31 2.52
N PRO A 78 -18.42 0.05 2.20
CA PRO A 78 -17.60 1.05 1.51
C PRO A 78 -18.07 1.18 0.05
N ARG A 79 -18.22 2.40 -0.43
CA ARG A 79 -18.69 2.72 -1.80
C ARG A 79 -17.67 3.54 -2.58
N LYS A 80 -16.96 4.44 -1.92
CA LYS A 80 -16.04 5.37 -2.57
C LYS A 80 -14.68 5.35 -1.90
N ALA A 81 -13.64 5.12 -2.69
CA ALA A 81 -12.28 5.06 -2.21
C ALA A 81 -11.36 6.04 -2.94
N LEU A 82 -10.31 6.46 -2.23
CA LEU A 82 -9.19 7.25 -2.75
C LEU A 82 -7.91 6.47 -2.53
N ILE A 83 -7.07 6.41 -3.55
CA ILE A 83 -5.70 5.92 -3.46
C ILE A 83 -4.76 7.07 -3.82
N ILE A 84 -3.76 7.32 -2.99
CA ILE A 84 -2.67 8.25 -3.27
C ILE A 84 -1.41 7.43 -3.49
N GLY A 85 -0.75 7.59 -4.65
CA GLY A 85 0.25 6.67 -5.16
C GLY A 85 -0.39 5.42 -5.76
N GLY A 86 0.29 4.29 -5.75
CA GLY A 86 -0.25 3.02 -6.23
C GLY A 86 -0.45 2.95 -7.75
N GLY A 87 0.40 3.63 -8.51
CA GLY A 87 0.34 3.65 -9.97
C GLY A 87 0.59 2.29 -10.64
N ASP A 88 0.97 1.26 -9.86
CA ASP A 88 1.04 -0.12 -10.33
C ASP A 88 -0.34 -0.79 -10.46
N GLY A 89 -1.37 -0.21 -9.83
CA GLY A 89 -2.76 -0.65 -9.91
C GLY A 89 -3.15 -1.76 -8.95
N GLY A 90 -2.22 -2.32 -8.15
CA GLY A 90 -2.51 -3.44 -7.25
C GLY A 90 -3.51 -3.07 -6.15
N SER A 91 -3.34 -1.93 -5.49
CA SER A 91 -4.31 -1.43 -4.51
C SER A 91 -5.69 -1.17 -5.11
N SER A 92 -5.75 -0.70 -6.37
CA SER A 92 -7.00 -0.49 -7.09
C SER A 92 -7.70 -1.82 -7.39
N GLU A 93 -6.93 -2.83 -7.78
CA GLU A 93 -7.41 -4.18 -8.06
C GLU A 93 -8.04 -4.79 -6.80
N GLU A 94 -7.36 -4.70 -5.66
CA GLU A 94 -7.89 -5.23 -4.40
C GLU A 94 -9.16 -4.49 -3.93
N LEU A 95 -9.22 -3.17 -4.08
CA LEU A 95 -10.43 -2.41 -3.78
C LEU A 95 -11.61 -2.82 -4.67
N LEU A 96 -11.37 -3.02 -5.96
CA LEU A 96 -12.42 -3.31 -6.93
C LEU A 96 -12.95 -4.75 -6.87
N LYS A 97 -12.28 -5.66 -6.13
CA LYS A 97 -12.86 -6.95 -5.70
C LYS A 97 -14.09 -6.78 -4.81
N HIS A 98 -14.18 -5.68 -4.06
CA HIS A 98 -15.35 -5.37 -3.26
C HIS A 98 -16.49 -4.87 -4.16
N ALA A 99 -17.49 -5.71 -4.42
CA ALA A 99 -18.60 -5.42 -5.33
C ALA A 99 -19.42 -4.17 -4.92
N GLY A 100 -19.37 -3.76 -3.64
CA GLY A 100 -20.00 -2.54 -3.14
C GLY A 100 -19.28 -1.25 -3.51
N ILE A 101 -18.01 -1.32 -3.95
CA ILE A 101 -17.26 -0.13 -4.40
C ILE A 101 -17.81 0.35 -5.74
N GLU A 102 -18.27 1.59 -5.74
CA GLU A 102 -18.88 2.28 -6.90
C GLU A 102 -17.88 3.18 -7.62
N SER A 103 -16.87 3.68 -6.90
CA SER A 103 -15.86 4.58 -7.47
C SER A 103 -14.54 4.50 -6.69
N VAL A 104 -13.45 4.35 -7.41
CA VAL A 104 -12.08 4.50 -6.92
C VAL A 104 -11.44 5.66 -7.67
N ILE A 105 -10.89 6.62 -6.93
CA ILE A 105 -10.02 7.66 -7.48
C ILE A 105 -8.59 7.27 -7.15
N LEU A 106 -7.78 7.09 -8.17
CA LEU A 106 -6.34 6.85 -8.08
C LEU A 106 -5.60 8.12 -8.47
N VAL A 107 -4.81 8.66 -7.55
CA VAL A 107 -4.00 9.87 -7.78
C VAL A 107 -2.53 9.48 -7.76
N GLU A 108 -1.92 9.41 -8.93
CA GLU A 108 -0.51 9.08 -9.12
C GLU A 108 0.24 10.32 -9.61
N LEU A 109 1.42 10.56 -9.05
CA LEU A 109 2.24 11.72 -9.39
C LEU A 109 2.90 11.55 -10.77
N ASP A 110 3.39 10.36 -11.05
CA ASP A 110 4.23 10.06 -12.20
C ASP A 110 3.50 9.19 -13.23
N GLN A 111 3.11 9.77 -14.35
CA GLN A 111 2.47 9.06 -15.46
C GLN A 111 3.31 7.85 -15.92
N ALA A 112 4.64 7.94 -15.84
CA ALA A 112 5.52 6.87 -16.28
C ALA A 112 5.37 5.60 -15.45
N VAL A 113 5.04 5.70 -14.16
CA VAL A 113 4.73 4.55 -13.31
C VAL A 113 3.51 3.80 -13.84
N VAL A 114 2.46 4.51 -14.20
CA VAL A 114 1.24 3.92 -14.78
C VAL A 114 1.51 3.28 -16.14
N ASP A 115 2.29 3.95 -17.00
CA ASP A 115 2.60 3.45 -18.34
C ASP A 115 3.43 2.17 -18.28
N ILE A 116 4.44 2.12 -17.41
CA ILE A 116 5.23 0.91 -17.13
C ILE A 116 4.35 -0.20 -16.58
N SER A 117 3.47 0.12 -15.64
CA SER A 117 2.59 -0.86 -15.02
C SER A 117 1.65 -1.49 -16.03
N LYS A 118 1.01 -0.69 -16.87
CA LYS A 118 0.18 -1.18 -17.99
C LYS A 118 0.96 -2.04 -18.95
N LYS A 119 2.22 -1.73 -19.19
CA LYS A 119 3.06 -2.48 -20.16
C LYS A 119 3.57 -3.81 -19.61
N TYR A 120 3.92 -3.85 -18.32
CA TYR A 120 4.68 -4.97 -17.77
C TYR A 120 4.00 -5.72 -16.64
N PHE A 121 3.07 -5.12 -15.90
CA PHE A 121 2.55 -5.67 -14.64
C PHE A 121 1.08 -6.06 -14.71
N HIS A 122 0.64 -6.67 -15.83
CA HIS A 122 -0.73 -7.18 -15.98
C HIS A 122 -1.14 -8.15 -14.85
N ALA A 123 -0.20 -8.93 -14.32
CA ALA A 123 -0.46 -9.85 -13.21
C ALA A 123 -0.79 -9.10 -11.92
N VAL A 124 -0.30 -7.85 -11.75
CA VAL A 124 -0.57 -7.00 -10.59
C VAL A 124 -1.91 -6.28 -10.74
N HIS A 125 -2.08 -5.53 -11.82
CA HIS A 125 -3.26 -4.67 -11.97
C HIS A 125 -4.49 -5.36 -12.59
N GLN A 126 -4.42 -6.58 -13.11
CA GLN A 126 -5.54 -7.37 -13.64
C GLN A 126 -6.49 -6.57 -14.56
N ASN A 127 -5.94 -5.67 -15.39
CA ASN A 127 -6.67 -4.73 -16.27
C ASN A 127 -7.57 -3.72 -15.53
N VAL A 128 -7.32 -3.44 -14.26
CA VAL A 128 -8.11 -2.51 -13.45
C VAL A 128 -8.22 -1.11 -14.06
N PHE A 129 -7.23 -0.69 -14.85
CA PHE A 129 -7.24 0.61 -15.55
C PHE A 129 -8.36 0.75 -16.60
N ASP A 130 -8.97 -0.37 -17.01
CA ASP A 130 -10.12 -0.40 -17.93
C ASP A 130 -11.47 -0.52 -17.17
N ASP A 131 -11.45 -0.66 -15.84
CA ASP A 131 -12.68 -0.72 -15.02
C ASP A 131 -13.34 0.67 -14.98
N PRO A 132 -14.62 0.80 -15.37
CA PRO A 132 -15.31 2.10 -15.38
C PRO A 132 -15.45 2.75 -14.00
N ARG A 133 -15.26 2.02 -12.91
CA ARG A 133 -15.26 2.54 -11.55
C ARG A 133 -13.95 3.22 -11.17
N LEU A 134 -12.83 2.95 -11.87
CA LEU A 134 -11.55 3.58 -11.61
C LEU A 134 -11.42 4.90 -12.39
N LYS A 135 -11.03 5.95 -11.66
CA LYS A 135 -10.70 7.26 -12.22
C LYS A 135 -9.25 7.59 -11.88
N LEU A 136 -8.40 7.55 -12.90
CA LEU A 136 -7.00 7.91 -12.77
C LEU A 136 -6.81 9.43 -12.92
N HIS A 137 -6.10 10.02 -11.96
CA HIS A 137 -5.63 11.41 -12.00
C HIS A 137 -4.11 11.43 -11.89
N ILE A 138 -3.44 12.00 -12.88
CA ILE A 138 -2.00 12.29 -12.78
C ILE A 138 -1.86 13.66 -12.15
N ALA A 139 -1.52 13.66 -10.86
CA ALA A 139 -1.48 14.88 -10.04
C ALA A 139 -0.71 14.67 -8.74
N ASP A 140 -0.32 15.77 -8.10
CA ASP A 140 0.20 15.75 -6.73
C ASP A 140 -0.89 15.41 -5.72
N GLY A 141 -0.69 14.32 -4.96
CA GLY A 141 -1.64 13.78 -4.01
C GLY A 141 -1.97 14.74 -2.86
N MET A 142 -1.01 15.53 -2.38
CA MET A 142 -1.25 16.54 -1.34
C MET A 142 -2.19 17.65 -1.83
N THR A 143 -1.92 18.14 -3.02
CA THR A 143 -2.75 19.15 -3.68
C THR A 143 -4.15 18.62 -3.93
N PHE A 144 -4.27 17.40 -4.44
CA PHE A 144 -5.57 16.75 -4.67
C PHE A 144 -6.38 16.67 -3.37
N VAL A 145 -5.80 16.14 -2.30
CA VAL A 145 -6.51 16.01 -1.01
C VAL A 145 -6.90 17.36 -0.45
N ARG A 146 -6.04 18.39 -0.59
CA ARG A 146 -6.33 19.74 -0.12
C ARG A 146 -7.50 20.40 -0.85
N GLU A 147 -7.61 20.19 -2.16
CA GLU A 147 -8.54 20.91 -3.04
C GLU A 147 -9.85 20.17 -3.30
N THR A 148 -9.85 18.85 -3.18
CA THR A 148 -11.05 18.07 -3.43
C THR A 148 -12.19 18.40 -2.46
N ARG A 149 -13.41 18.43 -3.00
CA ARG A 149 -14.66 18.51 -2.25
C ARG A 149 -15.32 17.14 -2.06
N GLU A 150 -14.74 16.12 -2.66
CA GLU A 150 -15.24 14.76 -2.55
C GLU A 150 -14.92 14.17 -1.18
N ARG A 151 -15.71 13.18 -0.79
CA ARG A 151 -15.50 12.43 0.45
C ARG A 151 -15.44 10.96 0.16
N PHE A 152 -14.69 10.23 0.99
CA PHE A 152 -14.34 8.84 0.77
C PHE A 152 -14.66 8.00 2.00
N ASP A 153 -15.06 6.77 1.78
CA ASP A 153 -15.22 5.77 2.84
C ASP A 153 -13.89 5.14 3.20
N LEU A 154 -13.01 4.99 2.21
CA LEU A 154 -11.67 4.44 2.37
C LEU A 154 -10.63 5.34 1.70
N ILE A 155 -9.50 5.52 2.36
CA ILE A 155 -8.30 6.13 1.76
C ILE A 155 -7.15 5.14 1.93
N ALA A 156 -6.46 4.79 0.85
CA ALA A 156 -5.21 4.06 0.89
C ALA A 156 -4.05 5.00 0.49
N LEU A 157 -3.04 5.10 1.34
CA LEU A 157 -1.78 5.75 1.01
C LEU A 157 -0.80 4.65 0.57
N ASP A 158 -0.74 4.45 -0.72
CA ASP A 158 0.10 3.46 -1.39
C ASP A 158 1.35 4.16 -1.94
N LEU A 159 2.22 4.51 -1.01
CA LEU A 159 3.31 5.45 -1.21
C LEU A 159 4.66 4.74 -1.10
N PRO A 160 5.73 5.27 -1.71
CA PRO A 160 7.08 4.85 -1.38
C PRO A 160 7.43 5.22 0.07
N ASP A 161 8.54 4.70 0.57
CA ASP A 161 9.10 5.08 1.86
C ASP A 161 9.25 6.60 1.98
N PRO A 162 9.06 7.20 3.19
CA PRO A 162 9.22 8.64 3.41
C PRO A 162 10.68 9.09 3.29
N ILE A 163 11.16 9.17 2.05
CA ILE A 163 12.48 9.65 1.68
C ILE A 163 12.29 10.83 0.72
N GLY A 164 13.08 11.89 0.90
CA GLY A 164 12.95 13.09 0.07
C GLY A 164 11.55 13.72 0.12
N PRO A 165 10.94 14.06 -1.03
CA PRO A 165 9.62 14.71 -1.09
C PRO A 165 8.48 13.89 -0.47
N ALA A 166 8.57 12.56 -0.50
CA ALA A 166 7.55 11.69 0.08
C ALA A 166 7.40 11.86 1.60
N THR A 167 8.39 12.44 2.29
CA THR A 167 8.34 12.72 3.73
C THR A 167 7.14 13.58 4.14
N GLU A 168 6.72 14.51 3.28
CA GLU A 168 5.59 15.40 3.55
C GLU A 168 4.24 14.67 3.62
N LEU A 169 4.13 13.51 2.97
CA LEU A 169 2.95 12.66 2.97
C LEU A 169 2.79 11.82 4.27
N TYR A 170 3.76 11.92 5.18
CA TYR A 170 3.73 11.23 6.48
C TYR A 170 3.64 12.18 7.68
N THR A 171 3.25 13.43 7.42
CA THR A 171 3.07 14.45 8.46
C THR A 171 1.67 14.42 9.06
N ALA A 172 1.54 14.91 10.30
CA ALA A 172 0.22 15.04 10.94
C ALA A 172 -0.70 15.99 10.16
N GLU A 173 -0.15 16.99 9.49
CA GLU A 173 -0.88 17.97 8.66
C GLU A 173 -1.49 17.29 7.44
N PHE A 174 -0.74 16.41 6.77
CA PHE A 174 -1.28 15.66 5.65
C PHE A 174 -2.34 14.65 6.10
N PHE A 175 -2.10 13.93 7.20
CA PHE A 175 -3.09 13.02 7.78
C PHE A 175 -4.37 13.74 8.20
N ALA A 176 -4.27 14.97 8.74
CA ALA A 176 -5.45 15.79 9.04
C ALA A 176 -6.21 16.19 7.76
N SER A 177 -5.50 16.45 6.68
CA SER A 177 -6.11 16.72 5.37
C SER A 177 -6.84 15.47 4.84
N CYS A 178 -6.26 14.30 4.96
CA CYS A 178 -6.91 13.03 4.63
C CYS A 178 -8.16 12.80 5.49
N ARG A 179 -8.06 13.01 6.82
CA ARG A 179 -9.21 12.89 7.72
C ARG A 179 -10.37 13.81 7.32
N ARG A 180 -10.09 15.01 6.88
CA ARG A 180 -11.11 15.99 6.43
C ARG A 180 -11.95 15.47 5.27
N VAL A 181 -11.36 14.68 4.38
CA VAL A 181 -12.04 14.11 3.19
C VAL A 181 -12.58 12.70 3.42
N LEU A 182 -12.44 12.14 4.62
CA LEU A 182 -13.16 10.91 5.00
C LEU A 182 -14.62 11.19 5.32
N ASN A 183 -15.49 10.26 4.96
CA ASN A 183 -16.86 10.20 5.45
C ASN A 183 -16.88 9.83 6.94
N PRO A 184 -17.95 10.15 7.69
CA PRO A 184 -18.15 9.58 9.02
C PRO A 184 -18.10 8.04 8.96
N GLY A 185 -17.26 7.43 9.81
CA GLY A 185 -17.04 5.98 9.77
C GLY A 185 -15.99 5.51 8.77
N GLY A 186 -15.43 6.41 7.98
CA GLY A 186 -14.36 6.07 7.03
C GLY A 186 -13.03 5.74 7.71
N ALA A 187 -12.15 5.09 6.95
CA ALA A 187 -10.83 4.68 7.41
C ALA A 187 -9.73 5.02 6.40
N LEU A 188 -8.52 5.19 6.91
CA LEU A 188 -7.31 5.34 6.12
C LEU A 188 -6.35 4.20 6.45
N SER A 189 -5.73 3.62 5.44
CA SER A 189 -4.67 2.62 5.56
C SER A 189 -3.40 3.07 4.87
N LEU A 190 -2.26 2.69 5.46
CA LEU A 190 -0.93 3.02 4.94
C LEU A 190 0.11 2.06 5.49
N HIS A 191 1.28 1.99 4.84
CA HIS A 191 2.45 1.41 5.48
C HIS A 191 3.16 2.47 6.36
N VAL A 192 3.87 2.01 7.37
CA VAL A 192 4.63 2.87 8.30
C VAL A 192 6.13 2.53 8.34
N GLY A 193 6.55 1.58 7.51
CA GLY A 193 7.94 1.14 7.38
C GLY A 193 8.30 -0.06 8.25
N SER A 194 9.56 -0.51 8.15
CA SER A 194 10.04 -1.67 8.91
C SER A 194 10.41 -1.31 10.35
N PRO A 195 9.79 -1.96 11.37
CA PRO A 195 10.15 -1.77 12.77
C PRO A 195 11.52 -2.35 13.14
N ILE A 196 12.12 -3.15 12.24
CA ILE A 196 13.45 -3.74 12.43
C ILE A 196 14.53 -2.77 11.93
N SER A 197 14.42 -2.30 10.70
CA SER A 197 15.43 -1.48 10.05
C SER A 197 15.29 0.03 10.34
N ARG A 198 14.07 0.50 10.62
CA ARG A 198 13.73 1.90 10.84
C ARG A 198 12.71 2.09 11.99
N PRO A 199 13.00 1.61 13.22
CA PRO A 199 12.05 1.68 14.33
C PRO A 199 11.63 3.11 14.70
N ASP A 200 12.55 4.08 14.55
CA ASP A 200 12.24 5.49 14.80
C ASP A 200 11.20 6.04 13.82
N ARG A 201 11.32 5.70 12.52
CA ARG A 201 10.34 6.08 11.52
C ARG A 201 8.95 5.52 11.82
N VAL A 202 8.88 4.24 12.18
CA VAL A 202 7.61 3.60 12.59
C VAL A 202 6.99 4.34 13.76
N ARG A 203 7.77 4.60 14.81
CA ARG A 203 7.32 5.36 15.99
C ARG A 203 6.77 6.73 15.59
N ASP A 204 7.53 7.51 14.81
CA ASP A 204 7.18 8.89 14.47
C ASP A 204 5.91 8.93 13.61
N ASN A 205 5.74 8.00 12.66
CA ASN A 205 4.52 7.86 11.86
C ASN A 205 3.32 7.53 12.75
N ILE A 206 3.44 6.57 13.67
CA ILE A 206 2.36 6.23 14.61
C ILE A 206 2.02 7.41 15.53
N VAL A 207 3.02 8.15 16.00
CA VAL A 207 2.78 9.37 16.80
C VAL A 207 2.03 10.43 16.01
N ASN A 208 2.38 10.66 14.72
CA ASN A 208 1.67 11.60 13.87
C ASN A 208 0.22 11.17 13.61
N LEU A 209 -0.03 9.88 13.37
CA LEU A 209 -1.39 9.33 13.21
C LEU A 209 -2.23 9.52 14.49
N LYS A 210 -1.66 9.25 15.67
CA LYS A 210 -2.34 9.42 16.98
C LYS A 210 -2.70 10.88 17.31
N LYS A 211 -2.01 11.86 16.72
CA LYS A 211 -2.40 13.29 16.84
C LYS A 211 -3.69 13.61 16.09
N VAL A 212 -4.04 12.78 15.10
CA VAL A 212 -5.13 13.06 14.16
C VAL A 212 -6.33 12.16 14.36
N PHE A 213 -6.12 10.84 14.52
CA PHE A 213 -7.18 9.85 14.57
C PHE A 213 -7.38 9.28 15.97
N ARG A 214 -8.63 8.98 16.31
CA ARG A 214 -9.02 8.38 17.61
C ARG A 214 -8.57 6.94 17.75
N ILE A 215 -8.66 6.16 16.66
CA ILE A 215 -8.30 4.76 16.58
C ILE A 215 -7.12 4.65 15.63
N VAL A 216 -6.01 4.14 16.12
CA VAL A 216 -4.80 3.85 15.35
C VAL A 216 -4.42 2.41 15.62
N ARG A 217 -4.51 1.55 14.62
CA ARG A 217 -4.21 0.12 14.71
C ARG A 217 -3.02 -0.24 13.83
N PRO A 218 -1.81 -0.25 14.40
CA PRO A 218 -0.65 -0.79 13.70
C PRO A 218 -0.76 -2.30 13.61
N TYR A 219 -0.27 -2.87 12.50
CA TYR A 219 -0.16 -4.29 12.26
C TYR A 219 1.10 -4.62 11.47
N LEU A 220 1.45 -5.90 11.42
CA LEU A 220 2.70 -6.37 10.81
C LEU A 220 2.45 -7.43 9.75
N VAL A 221 3.14 -7.26 8.64
CA VAL A 221 3.18 -8.25 7.55
C VAL A 221 4.64 -8.50 7.18
N TYR A 222 5.02 -9.76 6.98
CA TYR A 222 6.27 -10.05 6.32
C TYR A 222 6.08 -9.91 4.82
N ILE A 223 6.81 -9.01 4.20
CA ILE A 223 6.79 -8.78 2.75
C ILE A 223 8.11 -9.29 2.18
N PRO A 224 8.09 -10.45 1.48
CA PRO A 224 9.33 -11.06 0.97
C PRO A 224 10.10 -10.10 0.07
N LEU A 225 9.38 -9.38 -0.81
CA LEU A 225 9.97 -8.41 -1.73
C LEU A 225 10.76 -7.31 -1.01
N TYR A 226 10.35 -6.93 0.20
CA TYR A 226 11.04 -5.91 1.00
C TYR A 226 12.03 -6.51 2.02
N GLY A 227 12.21 -7.82 2.00
CA GLY A 227 13.18 -8.55 2.83
C GLY A 227 12.99 -8.39 4.34
N SER A 228 11.83 -7.93 4.82
CA SER A 228 11.63 -7.56 6.22
C SER A 228 10.17 -7.69 6.68
N LEU A 229 9.98 -7.67 8.01
CA LEU A 229 8.69 -7.33 8.60
C LEU A 229 8.39 -5.85 8.29
N TRP A 230 7.18 -5.62 7.78
CA TRP A 230 6.70 -4.30 7.42
C TRP A 230 5.54 -3.89 8.30
N GLY A 231 5.64 -2.72 8.89
CA GLY A 231 4.57 -2.11 9.67
C GLY A 231 3.57 -1.45 8.75
N MET A 232 2.31 -1.71 8.99
CA MET A 232 1.17 -1.04 8.40
C MET A 232 0.29 -0.44 9.49
N ALA A 233 -0.62 0.44 9.14
CA ALA A 233 -1.61 0.96 10.07
C ALA A 233 -2.95 1.17 9.36
N CYS A 234 -4.03 0.83 10.07
CA CYS A 234 -5.39 1.26 9.75
C CYS A 234 -5.84 2.26 10.81
N VAL A 235 -6.37 3.40 10.39
CA VAL A 235 -6.75 4.48 11.28
C VAL A 235 -8.15 5.01 10.95
N SER A 236 -8.91 5.37 11.99
CA SER A 236 -10.26 5.89 11.87
C SER A 236 -10.67 6.64 13.15
N ASP A 237 -11.78 7.36 13.10
CA ASP A 237 -12.38 7.92 14.32
C ASP A 237 -13.37 6.96 15.01
N SER A 238 -13.85 5.93 14.32
CA SER A 238 -14.89 5.04 14.85
C SER A 238 -14.77 3.58 14.42
N LEU A 239 -14.00 3.27 13.38
CA LEU A 239 -13.83 1.93 12.84
C LEU A 239 -12.57 1.29 13.44
N ASP A 240 -12.70 0.10 13.99
CA ASP A 240 -11.61 -0.66 14.60
C ASP A 240 -11.50 -2.05 13.96
N PRO A 241 -10.58 -2.26 12.97
CA PRO A 241 -10.45 -3.54 12.30
C PRO A 241 -9.96 -4.65 13.24
N GLN A 242 -9.23 -4.33 14.30
CA GLN A 242 -8.71 -5.32 15.24
C GLN A 242 -9.80 -6.04 16.02
N THR A 243 -11.01 -5.49 16.08
CA THR A 243 -12.14 -6.10 16.84
C THR A 243 -12.86 -7.19 16.08
N LEU A 244 -12.62 -7.35 14.77
CA LEU A 244 -13.28 -8.37 13.98
C LEU A 244 -12.77 -9.76 14.32
N ALA A 245 -13.70 -10.67 14.60
CA ALA A 245 -13.39 -12.09 14.73
C ALA A 245 -13.11 -12.72 13.36
N PRO A 246 -12.29 -13.79 13.28
CA PRO A 246 -12.02 -14.48 12.03
C PRO A 246 -13.27 -14.86 11.25
N GLU A 247 -14.29 -15.35 11.94
CA GLU A 247 -15.57 -15.78 11.35
C GLU A 247 -16.36 -14.62 10.74
N GLU A 248 -16.21 -13.42 11.32
CA GLU A 248 -16.83 -12.20 10.77
C GLU A 248 -16.14 -11.77 9.48
N VAL A 249 -14.80 -11.83 9.45
CA VAL A 249 -14.03 -11.56 8.24
C VAL A 249 -14.40 -12.53 7.13
N GLU A 250 -14.43 -13.85 7.41
CA GLU A 250 -14.81 -14.87 6.43
C GLU A 250 -16.25 -14.64 5.92
N ARG A 251 -17.16 -14.28 6.81
CA ARG A 251 -18.54 -13.97 6.41
C ARG A 251 -18.58 -12.77 5.45
N VAL A 252 -17.86 -11.69 5.75
CA VAL A 252 -17.83 -10.48 4.89
C VAL A 252 -17.19 -10.79 3.54
N LEU A 253 -16.09 -11.56 3.50
CA LEU A 253 -15.46 -12.01 2.26
C LEU A 253 -16.44 -12.79 1.39
N LYS A 254 -17.16 -13.75 1.99
CA LYS A 254 -18.18 -14.54 1.30
C LYS A 254 -19.35 -13.69 0.81
N ASP A 255 -19.90 -12.83 1.66
CA ASP A 255 -21.06 -11.99 1.33
C ASP A 255 -20.74 -11.01 0.19
N ARG A 256 -19.51 -10.51 0.14
CA ARG A 256 -19.01 -9.64 -0.93
C ARG A 256 -18.47 -10.40 -2.13
N ARG A 257 -18.46 -11.73 -2.09
CA ARG A 257 -17.95 -12.61 -3.16
C ARG A 257 -16.49 -12.35 -3.52
N ILE A 258 -15.68 -12.02 -2.50
CA ILE A 258 -14.24 -11.85 -2.67
C ILE A 258 -13.63 -13.25 -2.59
N ALA A 259 -13.00 -13.66 -3.68
CA ALA A 259 -12.34 -14.95 -3.83
C ALA A 259 -10.88 -14.76 -4.25
N ASP A 260 -10.14 -15.85 -4.26
CA ASP A 260 -8.78 -15.92 -4.82
C ASP A 260 -7.74 -15.03 -4.13
N LEU A 261 -8.00 -14.64 -2.86
CA LEU A 261 -6.99 -13.98 -2.03
C LEU A 261 -5.88 -14.98 -1.69
N ARG A 262 -4.64 -14.54 -1.84
CA ARG A 262 -3.44 -15.39 -1.70
C ARG A 262 -2.88 -15.37 -0.28
N TYR A 263 -3.07 -14.27 0.44
CA TYR A 263 -2.61 -14.06 1.81
C TYR A 263 -3.75 -13.89 2.79
N TYR A 264 -4.72 -13.03 2.48
CA TYR A 264 -5.69 -12.52 3.43
C TYR A 264 -6.88 -13.47 3.63
N ASN A 265 -7.15 -13.76 4.90
CA ASN A 265 -8.29 -14.53 5.38
C ASN A 265 -8.59 -14.15 6.84
N GLY A 266 -9.64 -14.68 7.45
CA GLY A 266 -10.01 -14.35 8.82
C GLY A 266 -8.91 -14.58 9.85
N HIS A 267 -8.15 -15.67 9.74
CA HIS A 267 -7.08 -15.96 10.67
C HIS A 267 -5.85 -15.08 10.46
N THR A 268 -5.46 -14.80 9.21
CA THR A 268 -4.35 -13.87 8.92
C THR A 268 -4.73 -12.44 9.30
N HIS A 269 -6.00 -12.04 9.13
CA HIS A 269 -6.49 -10.76 9.66
C HIS A 269 -6.22 -10.61 11.15
N GLN A 270 -6.59 -11.60 11.94
CA GLN A 270 -6.35 -11.56 13.38
C GLN A 270 -4.85 -11.61 13.72
N ALA A 271 -4.08 -12.43 13.01
CA ALA A 271 -2.66 -12.64 13.25
C ALA A 271 -1.81 -11.39 13.00
N VAL A 272 -2.11 -10.58 11.97
CA VAL A 272 -1.31 -9.38 11.66
C VAL A 272 -1.38 -8.33 12.77
N PHE A 273 -2.47 -8.27 13.55
CA PHE A 273 -2.60 -7.36 14.71
C PHE A 273 -1.93 -7.89 15.99
N ALA A 274 -1.42 -9.13 15.99
CA ALA A 274 -0.70 -9.70 17.13
C ALA A 274 0.74 -9.18 17.20
N LEU A 275 0.91 -7.94 17.67
CA LEU A 275 2.20 -7.28 17.68
C LEU A 275 3.17 -7.89 18.69
N PRO A 276 4.42 -8.21 18.31
CA PRO A 276 5.48 -8.61 19.22
C PRO A 276 5.87 -7.45 20.18
N ASN A 277 6.44 -7.81 21.33
CA ASN A 277 6.72 -6.85 22.39
C ASN A 277 7.63 -5.68 21.96
N PHE A 278 8.60 -5.93 21.07
CA PHE A 278 9.50 -4.86 20.63
C PHE A 278 8.76 -3.81 19.75
N VAL A 279 7.75 -4.24 18.99
CA VAL A 279 6.91 -3.31 18.22
C VAL A 279 5.93 -2.57 19.12
N ARG A 280 5.28 -3.28 20.05
CA ARG A 280 4.36 -2.64 21.04
C ARG A 280 4.99 -1.52 21.85
N ARG A 281 6.32 -1.51 22.00
CA ARG A 281 7.05 -0.46 22.73
C ARG A 281 7.23 0.81 21.91
N ILE A 282 7.10 0.74 20.59
CA ILE A 282 7.31 1.86 19.68
C ILE A 282 6.04 2.32 18.97
N THR A 283 4.92 1.62 19.18
CA THR A 283 3.58 1.94 18.61
C THR A 283 2.50 2.27 19.71
#